data_e639e75bab83ff9e06998fe56068b00e
#
_entry.id   e639e75bab83ff9e06998fe56068b00e
#
_cell.length_a   1.000
_cell.length_b   1.000
_cell.length_c   1.000
_cell.angle_alpha   90.00
_cell.angle_beta   90.00
_cell.angle_gamma   90.00
#
_symmetry.space_group_name_H-M   'P 1'
#
loop_
_entity.id
_entity.type
_entity.pdbx_description
1 polymer ?
#
loop_
_entity_poly.entity_id
_entity_poly.type
_entity_poly.pdbx_seq_one_letter_code
_entity_poly.pdbx_strand_id
1 'polypeptide(L)'
;MRTGRIPAPPPAPEDDNRLTTMKKYLLLLLLGTFLCACSSDDGEGIPFVTDVVMPSEARTFAPGDEVTVSAKGFEAGDDIMLRIAWPLTNAAISEGYADGVWGVVTSRTESSITFLAPGGYPAGTAEVKLFRRGKAMPLGRISVSDGTPPASYTLYGVRNDDTGEVAISEFDMQTGEIVRTERFPGSHFIHPVNRPGSNCIFGLSLDGGKRSAAFYDLTMRYFRNSGGDRVVTTGVLPNSEAAYLLCEDNYCIILGMTEIRTSVVVPPSWRMPEGIGAEMLTGSPFVMNSDGYVMLSVNNAEGCYTPMVFGRRSAGTEARLGDPVYADGMIPFWIVESASDAAGPKHSVCCGYAVVKDGATELRLYDPAAMTFGEVLAAVPAAVRSVTAVTFPDSDIQDRIYMLCDLGDGGSRVQVYDRAAKSLDIFSGTVYCTEIVLVR
;
A
#
# COMPACT_ATOMS: atom_id res chain seq x y z
N MET A 1 -17.81 -73.57 38.37
CA MET A 1 -17.56 -72.19 37.90
C MET A 1 -18.91 -71.54 37.71
N ARG A 2 -19.28 -70.54 38.56
CA ARG A 2 -20.57 -69.79 38.53
C ARG A 2 -20.30 -68.44 37.85
N THR A 3 -20.88 -68.23 36.72
CA THR A 3 -20.88 -66.93 36.01
C THR A 3 -21.94 -66.02 36.65
N GLY A 4 -21.46 -65.00 37.37
CA GLY A 4 -22.32 -63.96 37.93
C GLY A 4 -22.70 -62.97 36.82
N ARG A 5 -24.01 -62.76 36.59
CA ARG A 5 -24.56 -61.67 35.77
C ARG A 5 -24.53 -60.40 36.60
N ILE A 6 -23.96 -59.36 36.05
CA ILE A 6 -24.04 -57.99 36.57
C ILE A 6 -25.40 -57.39 36.14
N PRO A 7 -26.17 -56.81 37.04
CA PRO A 7 -27.44 -56.16 36.66
C PRO A 7 -27.22 -54.83 35.93
N ALA A 8 -28.09 -54.57 34.97
CA ALA A 8 -28.08 -53.33 34.18
C ALA A 8 -28.43 -52.12 35.06
N PRO A 9 -27.82 -50.95 34.78
CA PRO A 9 -28.15 -49.73 35.54
C PRO A 9 -29.55 -49.23 35.17
N PRO A 10 -30.21 -48.49 36.08
CA PRO A 10 -31.56 -47.94 35.86
C PRO A 10 -31.54 -46.85 34.80
N PRO A 11 -32.66 -46.62 34.08
CA PRO A 11 -32.75 -45.57 33.07
C PRO A 11 -32.64 -44.19 33.74
N ALA A 12 -31.94 -43.29 33.10
CA ALA A 12 -31.79 -41.89 33.52
C ALA A 12 -33.14 -41.15 33.41
N PRO A 13 -33.45 -40.23 34.34
CA PRO A 13 -34.69 -39.46 34.25
C PRO A 13 -34.74 -38.60 32.98
N GLU A 14 -35.85 -38.64 32.29
CA GLU A 14 -36.10 -37.76 31.12
C GLU A 14 -36.12 -36.30 31.57
N ASP A 15 -35.19 -35.53 31.03
CA ASP A 15 -34.97 -34.14 31.39
C ASP A 15 -35.85 -33.24 30.51
N ASP A 16 -37.16 -33.16 30.85
CA ASP A 16 -38.16 -32.30 30.17
C ASP A 16 -37.79 -30.80 30.21
N ASN A 17 -36.86 -30.44 31.09
CA ASN A 17 -36.33 -29.09 31.19
C ASN A 17 -35.35 -28.68 30.08
N ARG A 18 -34.67 -29.66 29.43
CA ARG A 18 -33.73 -29.36 28.33
C ARG A 18 -34.46 -28.90 27.06
N LEU A 19 -35.60 -29.50 26.75
CA LEU A 19 -36.39 -29.11 25.57
C LEU A 19 -36.99 -27.70 25.70
N THR A 20 -37.40 -27.33 26.88
CA THR A 20 -37.98 -25.99 27.16
C THR A 20 -36.88 -24.92 27.13
N THR A 21 -35.69 -25.23 27.60
CA THR A 21 -34.51 -24.34 27.59
C THR A 21 -34.01 -24.15 26.18
N MET A 22 -33.88 -25.21 25.39
CA MET A 22 -33.46 -25.11 23.97
C MET A 22 -34.45 -24.30 23.12
N LYS A 23 -35.79 -24.46 23.37
CA LYS A 23 -36.79 -23.64 22.66
C LYS A 23 -36.68 -22.16 23.01
N LYS A 24 -36.34 -21.81 24.26
CA LYS A 24 -36.11 -20.41 24.66
C LYS A 24 -34.84 -19.82 24.01
N TYR A 25 -33.76 -20.57 23.93
CA TYR A 25 -32.54 -20.11 23.25
C TYR A 25 -32.70 -20.05 21.74
N LEU A 26 -33.44 -20.96 21.12
CA LEU A 26 -33.76 -20.92 19.69
C LEU A 26 -34.65 -19.72 19.37
N LEU A 27 -35.62 -19.37 20.24
CA LEU A 27 -36.44 -18.18 20.07
C LEU A 27 -35.65 -16.89 20.25
N LEU A 28 -34.70 -16.85 21.22
CA LEU A 28 -33.80 -15.72 21.40
C LEU A 28 -32.79 -15.58 20.24
N LEU A 29 -32.31 -16.69 19.69
CA LEU A 29 -31.44 -16.68 18.51
C LEU A 29 -32.19 -16.20 17.26
N LEU A 30 -33.44 -16.63 17.08
CA LEU A 30 -34.32 -16.14 16.01
C LEU A 30 -34.68 -14.66 16.18
N LEU A 31 -34.95 -14.18 17.39
CA LEU A 31 -35.12 -12.74 17.62
C LEU A 31 -33.84 -11.95 17.41
N GLY A 32 -32.66 -12.51 17.80
CA GLY A 32 -31.34 -11.88 17.57
C GLY A 32 -31.00 -11.78 16.10
N THR A 33 -31.34 -12.78 15.29
CA THR A 33 -31.14 -12.73 13.83
C THR A 33 -32.06 -11.78 13.11
N PHE A 34 -33.27 -11.53 13.66
CA PHE A 34 -34.17 -10.49 13.11
C PHE A 34 -33.74 -9.07 13.48
N LEU A 35 -32.96 -8.88 14.55
CA LEU A 35 -32.40 -7.56 14.91
C LEU A 35 -31.07 -7.26 14.22
N CYS A 36 -30.40 -8.26 13.64
CA CYS A 36 -29.21 -8.12 12.81
C CYS A 36 -29.48 -8.24 11.31
N ALA A 37 -30.71 -8.32 10.87
CA ALA A 37 -31.06 -7.94 9.52
C ALA A 37 -30.82 -6.42 9.47
N CYS A 38 -29.60 -6.01 9.12
CA CYS A 38 -29.40 -4.75 8.44
C CYS A 38 -30.36 -4.79 7.25
N SER A 39 -31.53 -4.27 7.44
CA SER A 39 -32.33 -3.83 6.33
C SER A 39 -31.42 -2.91 5.55
N SER A 40 -31.05 -3.28 4.34
CA SER A 40 -30.86 -2.32 3.28
C SER A 40 -32.20 -1.57 3.22
N ASP A 41 -32.35 -0.65 4.15
CA ASP A 41 -33.48 0.28 4.17
C ASP A 41 -33.15 1.27 3.04
N ASP A 42 -33.48 0.84 1.81
CA ASP A 42 -33.71 1.73 0.67
C ASP A 42 -34.97 2.58 0.92
N GLY A 43 -35.38 2.71 2.18
CA GLY A 43 -36.34 3.66 2.62
C GLY A 43 -35.86 5.06 2.23
N GLU A 44 -36.68 5.78 1.47
CA GLU A 44 -36.51 7.19 1.13
C GLU A 44 -36.31 7.99 2.43
N GLY A 45 -35.08 7.93 2.96
CA GLY A 45 -34.66 8.70 4.13
C GLY A 45 -34.77 10.17 3.79
N ILE A 46 -35.12 10.99 4.76
CA ILE A 46 -35.10 12.45 4.61
C ILE A 46 -33.74 12.81 4.00
N PRO A 47 -33.71 13.47 2.83
CA PRO A 47 -32.45 13.79 2.17
C PRO A 47 -31.58 14.67 3.08
N PHE A 48 -30.28 14.42 3.11
CA PHE A 48 -29.33 15.22 3.92
C PHE A 48 -29.32 16.68 3.48
N VAL A 49 -29.46 16.89 2.18
CA VAL A 49 -29.49 18.21 1.54
C VAL A 49 -30.62 18.26 0.51
N THR A 50 -31.09 19.45 0.22
CA THR A 50 -32.17 19.69 -0.76
C THR A 50 -31.71 20.71 -1.81
N ASP A 51 -32.45 20.83 -2.89
CA ASP A 51 -32.17 21.79 -3.98
C ASP A 51 -30.75 21.64 -4.55
N VAL A 52 -30.34 20.40 -4.79
CA VAL A 52 -29.00 20.08 -5.31
C VAL A 52 -28.83 20.62 -6.73
N VAL A 53 -27.79 21.42 -6.92
CA VAL A 53 -27.37 21.95 -8.22
C VAL A 53 -25.96 21.45 -8.49
N MET A 54 -25.84 20.54 -9.44
CA MET A 54 -24.55 20.04 -9.93
C MET A 54 -23.94 21.01 -10.96
N PRO A 55 -22.61 20.99 -11.12
CA PRO A 55 -21.97 21.65 -12.26
C PRO A 55 -22.56 21.15 -13.58
N SER A 56 -22.45 21.97 -14.63
CA SER A 56 -22.92 21.58 -15.96
C SER A 56 -22.30 20.27 -16.43
N GLU A 57 -23.11 19.33 -16.89
CA GLU A 57 -22.64 18.05 -17.44
C GLU A 57 -21.72 18.21 -18.68
N ALA A 58 -21.81 19.35 -19.36
CA ALA A 58 -20.91 19.67 -20.48
C ALA A 58 -19.48 20.01 -20.03
N ARG A 59 -19.28 20.26 -18.74
CA ARG A 59 -17.96 20.55 -18.18
C ARG A 59 -17.27 19.25 -17.76
N THR A 60 -16.09 19.01 -18.33
CA THR A 60 -15.19 17.94 -17.90
C THR A 60 -14.16 18.52 -16.94
N PHE A 61 -13.99 17.89 -15.78
CA PHE A 61 -13.03 18.30 -14.76
C PHE A 61 -11.75 17.50 -14.90
N ALA A 62 -10.63 18.22 -14.94
CA ALA A 62 -9.31 17.61 -14.86
C ALA A 62 -8.95 17.29 -13.39
N PRO A 63 -8.02 16.35 -13.14
CA PRO A 63 -7.50 16.12 -11.81
C PRO A 63 -7.00 17.40 -11.15
N GLY A 64 -7.47 17.64 -9.90
CA GLY A 64 -7.15 18.84 -9.15
C GLY A 64 -8.05 20.05 -9.44
N ASP A 65 -8.95 19.98 -10.43
CA ASP A 65 -9.94 21.05 -10.64
C ASP A 65 -10.93 21.13 -9.47
N GLU A 66 -11.30 22.34 -9.10
CA GLU A 66 -12.35 22.56 -8.10
C GLU A 66 -13.73 22.28 -8.68
N VAL A 67 -14.47 21.42 -8.00
CA VAL A 67 -15.86 21.07 -8.27
C VAL A 67 -16.71 21.62 -7.13
N THR A 68 -17.64 22.51 -7.47
CA THR A 68 -18.57 23.06 -6.47
C THR A 68 -19.97 22.53 -6.72
N VAL A 69 -20.57 21.93 -5.69
CA VAL A 69 -21.96 21.51 -5.65
C VAL A 69 -22.71 22.46 -4.73
N SER A 70 -23.82 23.02 -5.20
CA SER A 70 -24.71 23.84 -4.38
C SER A 70 -25.92 23.04 -3.93
N ALA A 71 -26.33 23.22 -2.68
CA ALA A 71 -27.54 22.60 -2.10
C ALA A 71 -27.89 23.34 -0.81
N LYS A 72 -29.03 23.04 -0.18
CA LYS A 72 -29.37 23.53 1.15
C LYS A 72 -29.14 22.46 2.20
N GLY A 73 -28.47 22.79 3.29
CA GLY A 73 -28.34 21.93 4.46
C GLY A 73 -27.04 21.14 4.54
N PHE A 74 -25.94 21.59 3.93
CA PHE A 74 -24.62 21.02 4.21
C PHE A 74 -24.20 21.28 5.65
N GLU A 75 -23.50 20.32 6.25
CA GLU A 75 -22.95 20.37 7.60
C GLU A 75 -21.41 20.31 7.60
N ALA A 76 -20.78 20.79 8.67
CA ALA A 76 -19.32 20.83 8.78
C ALA A 76 -18.62 19.46 8.69
N GLY A 77 -19.34 18.38 9.00
CA GLY A 77 -18.84 16.99 8.94
C GLY A 77 -19.15 16.26 7.65
N ASP A 78 -19.67 16.94 6.63
CA ASP A 78 -19.97 16.34 5.34
C ASP A 78 -18.71 16.03 4.54
N ASP A 79 -18.65 14.85 3.94
CA ASP A 79 -17.60 14.43 3.03
C ASP A 79 -18.16 14.04 1.67
N ILE A 80 -17.32 14.08 0.66
CA ILE A 80 -17.67 13.73 -0.72
C ILE A 80 -16.92 12.47 -1.13
N MET A 81 -17.65 11.55 -1.76
CA MET A 81 -17.09 10.40 -2.46
C MET A 81 -17.51 10.43 -3.92
N LEU A 82 -16.57 10.11 -4.81
CA LEU A 82 -16.83 9.94 -6.22
C LEU A 82 -16.80 8.46 -6.57
N ARG A 83 -17.87 7.95 -7.14
CA ARG A 83 -17.97 6.60 -7.67
C ARG A 83 -17.82 6.64 -9.18
N ILE A 84 -16.72 6.07 -9.66
CA ILE A 84 -16.45 5.93 -11.09
C ILE A 84 -16.71 4.47 -11.47
N ALA A 85 -17.47 4.26 -12.55
CA ALA A 85 -17.61 2.93 -13.12
C ALA A 85 -16.28 2.50 -13.73
N TRP A 86 -15.57 1.63 -13.04
CA TRP A 86 -14.27 1.16 -13.45
C TRP A 86 -14.40 -0.18 -14.16
N PRO A 87 -13.83 -0.37 -15.36
CA PRO A 87 -13.74 -1.68 -15.98
C PRO A 87 -12.66 -2.50 -15.26
N LEU A 88 -13.01 -3.10 -14.13
CA LEU A 88 -12.09 -3.96 -13.41
C LEU A 88 -11.97 -5.29 -14.14
N THR A 89 -10.79 -5.58 -14.63
CA THR A 89 -10.46 -6.84 -15.30
C THR A 89 -10.25 -8.00 -14.32
N ASN A 90 -10.19 -7.73 -13.02
CA ASN A 90 -9.97 -8.72 -11.97
C ASN A 90 -11.15 -8.73 -10.99
N ALA A 91 -11.91 -9.81 -10.99
CA ALA A 91 -13.11 -9.99 -10.16
C ALA A 91 -12.82 -9.82 -8.65
N ALA A 92 -11.64 -10.18 -8.17
CA ALA A 92 -11.25 -10.03 -6.77
C ALA A 92 -11.09 -8.56 -6.34
N ILE A 93 -10.88 -7.67 -7.30
CA ILE A 93 -10.74 -6.22 -7.07
C ILE A 93 -12.11 -5.54 -7.15
N SER A 94 -13.06 -6.10 -7.90
CA SER A 94 -14.36 -5.47 -8.20
C SER A 94 -15.21 -5.18 -6.97
N GLU A 95 -15.18 -6.03 -5.96
CA GLU A 95 -15.99 -5.87 -4.74
C GLU A 95 -15.47 -4.75 -3.83
N GLY A 96 -14.15 -4.53 -3.78
CA GLY A 96 -13.53 -3.49 -2.95
C GLY A 96 -13.71 -2.06 -3.45
N TYR A 97 -13.98 -1.89 -4.76
CA TYR A 97 -14.16 -0.57 -5.38
C TYR A 97 -15.61 -0.13 -5.54
N ALA A 98 -16.56 -0.91 -5.04
CA ALA A 98 -17.96 -0.59 -5.16
C ALA A 98 -18.33 0.79 -4.58
N ASP A 99 -17.57 1.27 -3.61
CA ASP A 99 -17.89 2.47 -2.85
C ASP A 99 -17.35 3.78 -3.44
N GLY A 100 -16.26 3.75 -4.22
CA GLY A 100 -15.69 4.94 -4.89
C GLY A 100 -14.50 5.55 -4.15
N VAL A 101 -14.15 6.79 -4.48
CA VAL A 101 -12.98 7.53 -4.06
C VAL A 101 -13.37 8.77 -3.31
N TRP A 102 -12.71 9.04 -2.20
CA TRP A 102 -12.94 10.25 -1.42
C TRP A 102 -12.41 11.48 -2.15
N GLY A 103 -13.28 12.49 -2.35
CA GLY A 103 -12.88 13.82 -2.78
C GLY A 103 -12.23 14.58 -1.63
N VAL A 104 -11.29 15.46 -1.96
CA VAL A 104 -10.72 16.39 -0.99
C VAL A 104 -11.58 17.63 -0.92
N VAL A 105 -12.34 17.77 0.17
CA VAL A 105 -13.19 18.93 0.37
C VAL A 105 -12.34 20.12 0.79
N THR A 106 -12.30 21.15 -0.05
CA THR A 106 -11.54 22.39 0.18
C THR A 106 -12.36 23.48 0.85
N SER A 107 -13.69 23.48 0.67
CA SER A 107 -14.58 24.46 1.28
C SER A 107 -15.96 23.89 1.55
N ARG A 108 -16.57 24.28 2.65
CA ARG A 108 -17.94 23.95 3.04
C ARG A 108 -18.65 25.19 3.57
N THR A 109 -19.88 25.37 3.09
CA THR A 109 -20.85 26.32 3.64
C THR A 109 -22.21 25.62 3.79
N GLU A 110 -23.18 26.23 4.40
CA GLU A 110 -24.56 25.66 4.49
C GLU A 110 -25.22 25.51 3.11
N SER A 111 -24.71 26.20 2.07
CA SER A 111 -25.29 26.25 0.73
C SER A 111 -24.39 25.67 -0.36
N SER A 112 -23.15 25.28 -0.04
CA SER A 112 -22.24 24.72 -1.04
C SER A 112 -21.15 23.87 -0.40
N ILE A 113 -20.68 22.88 -1.17
CA ILE A 113 -19.46 22.11 -0.88
C ILE A 113 -18.56 22.15 -2.11
N THR A 114 -17.29 22.46 -1.90
CA THR A 114 -16.26 22.47 -2.97
C THR A 114 -15.22 21.40 -2.66
N PHE A 115 -14.85 20.62 -3.66
CA PHE A 115 -13.86 19.56 -3.56
C PHE A 115 -13.01 19.49 -4.81
N LEU A 116 -11.83 18.89 -4.71
CA LEU A 116 -10.94 18.67 -5.85
C LEU A 116 -11.36 17.41 -6.60
N ALA A 117 -11.41 17.49 -7.93
CA ALA A 117 -11.63 16.35 -8.79
C ALA A 117 -10.44 15.36 -8.63
N PRO A 118 -10.71 14.06 -8.42
CA PRO A 118 -9.66 13.08 -8.19
C PRO A 118 -8.84 12.82 -9.46
N GLY A 119 -7.58 12.40 -9.27
CA GLY A 119 -6.71 11.90 -10.32
C GLY A 119 -6.58 10.38 -10.32
N GLY A 120 -5.81 9.85 -11.28
CA GLY A 120 -5.53 8.42 -11.37
C GLY A 120 -6.64 7.56 -11.99
N TYR A 121 -7.61 8.17 -12.70
CA TYR A 121 -8.73 7.47 -13.33
C TYR A 121 -8.75 7.69 -14.84
N PRO A 122 -9.32 6.74 -15.61
CA PRO A 122 -9.67 7.01 -17.00
C PRO A 122 -10.76 8.06 -17.08
N ALA A 123 -10.82 8.75 -18.22
CA ALA A 123 -11.92 9.65 -18.52
C ALA A 123 -13.28 8.96 -18.40
N GLY A 124 -14.25 9.62 -17.82
CA GLY A 124 -15.58 9.05 -17.67
C GLY A 124 -16.53 9.89 -16.84
N THR A 125 -17.64 9.28 -16.46
CA THR A 125 -18.65 9.88 -15.60
C THR A 125 -18.54 9.35 -14.19
N ALA A 126 -18.40 10.24 -13.21
CA ALA A 126 -18.36 9.94 -11.80
C ALA A 126 -19.69 10.30 -11.13
N GLU A 127 -20.23 9.39 -10.33
CA GLU A 127 -21.35 9.69 -9.42
C GLU A 127 -20.78 10.36 -8.16
N VAL A 128 -21.33 11.50 -7.79
CA VAL A 128 -20.93 12.26 -6.60
C VAL A 128 -21.89 11.91 -5.46
N LYS A 129 -21.34 11.44 -4.34
CA LYS A 129 -22.08 11.06 -3.14
C LYS A 129 -21.66 11.92 -1.96
N LEU A 130 -22.64 12.40 -1.21
CA LEU A 130 -22.45 13.02 0.09
C LEU A 130 -22.46 11.97 1.20
N PHE A 131 -21.47 12.03 2.04
CA PHE A 131 -21.37 11.20 3.25
C PHE A 131 -21.59 12.03 4.51
N ARG A 132 -22.49 11.55 5.33
CA ARG A 132 -22.79 12.15 6.64
C ARG A 132 -23.08 11.04 7.66
N ARG A 133 -22.30 11.00 8.75
CA ARG A 133 -22.51 10.07 9.88
C ARG A 133 -22.65 8.60 9.44
N GLY A 134 -21.82 8.16 8.50
CA GLY A 134 -21.80 6.78 8.01
C GLY A 134 -22.88 6.44 6.97
N LYS A 135 -23.71 7.41 6.54
CA LYS A 135 -24.70 7.23 5.48
C LYS A 135 -24.29 7.99 4.22
N ALA A 136 -24.62 7.45 3.05
CA ALA A 136 -24.36 8.04 1.77
C ALA A 136 -25.65 8.52 1.09
N MET A 137 -25.58 9.69 0.44
CA MET A 137 -26.65 10.22 -0.40
C MET A 137 -26.09 10.61 -1.77
N PRO A 138 -26.65 10.14 -2.91
CA PRO A 138 -26.25 10.60 -4.22
C PRO A 138 -26.64 12.07 -4.41
N LEU A 139 -25.68 12.87 -4.91
CA LEU A 139 -25.93 14.28 -5.29
C LEU A 139 -26.18 14.44 -6.78
N GLY A 140 -25.47 13.66 -7.60
CA GLY A 140 -25.54 13.75 -9.06
C GLY A 140 -24.29 13.18 -9.73
N ARG A 141 -24.00 13.65 -10.94
CA ARG A 141 -22.87 13.17 -11.75
C ARG A 141 -22.03 14.32 -12.27
N ILE A 142 -20.74 14.06 -12.47
CA ILE A 142 -19.79 14.95 -13.16
C ILE A 142 -19.02 14.16 -14.20
N SER A 143 -18.52 14.83 -15.24
CA SER A 143 -17.55 14.25 -16.17
C SER A 143 -16.15 14.56 -15.69
N VAL A 144 -15.27 13.56 -15.68
CA VAL A 144 -13.85 13.71 -15.34
C VAL A 144 -12.99 13.34 -16.55
N SER A 145 -11.92 14.11 -16.77
CA SER A 145 -10.94 13.79 -17.81
C SER A 145 -10.04 12.65 -17.37
N ASP A 146 -9.29 12.11 -18.33
CA ASP A 146 -8.26 11.13 -18.04
C ASP A 146 -7.22 11.73 -17.10
N GLY A 147 -7.10 11.12 -15.94
CA GLY A 147 -6.13 11.46 -14.90
C GLY A 147 -5.04 10.42 -14.80
N THR A 148 -4.79 9.64 -15.85
CA THR A 148 -3.67 8.70 -15.90
C THR A 148 -2.36 9.45 -15.63
N PRO A 149 -1.49 8.91 -14.77
CA PRO A 149 -0.21 9.52 -14.47
C PRO A 149 0.62 9.71 -15.76
N PRO A 150 1.47 10.73 -15.81
CA PRO A 150 2.41 10.88 -16.91
C PRO A 150 3.27 9.63 -17.04
N ALA A 151 3.65 9.25 -18.26
CA ALA A 151 4.50 8.11 -18.54
C ALA A 151 5.96 8.29 -18.05
N SER A 152 6.30 9.46 -17.52
CA SER A 152 7.61 9.81 -16.99
C SER A 152 7.71 9.54 -15.49
N TYR A 153 8.88 9.12 -15.06
CA TYR A 153 9.18 8.94 -13.64
C TYR A 153 9.56 10.25 -12.97
N THR A 154 9.16 10.39 -11.71
CA THR A 154 9.54 11.48 -10.82
C THR A 154 10.02 10.89 -9.49
N LEU A 155 11.14 11.38 -8.96
CA LEU A 155 11.65 10.97 -7.66
C LEU A 155 11.01 11.83 -6.57
N TYR A 156 10.55 11.18 -5.52
CA TYR A 156 10.05 11.82 -4.30
C TYR A 156 10.90 11.41 -3.11
N GLY A 157 11.17 12.38 -2.23
CA GLY A 157 11.80 12.15 -0.95
C GLY A 157 10.79 12.29 0.18
N VAL A 158 10.84 11.40 1.13
CA VAL A 158 10.04 11.44 2.37
C VAL A 158 10.97 11.87 3.50
N ARG A 159 10.55 12.84 4.29
CA ARG A 159 11.19 13.23 5.55
C ARG A 159 10.20 13.06 6.68
N ASN A 160 10.63 12.35 7.69
CA ASN A 160 9.96 12.27 8.98
C ASN A 160 10.77 13.08 9.99
N ASP A 161 10.16 13.99 10.70
CA ASP A 161 10.84 14.73 11.76
C ASP A 161 10.32 14.35 13.15
N ASP A 162 11.08 14.71 14.18
CA ASP A 162 10.74 14.39 15.56
C ASP A 162 9.56 15.21 16.09
N THR A 163 9.09 16.20 15.33
CA THR A 163 7.94 17.03 15.70
C THR A 163 6.60 16.45 15.29
N GLY A 164 6.62 15.29 14.59
CA GLY A 164 5.42 14.63 14.07
C GLY A 164 4.91 15.26 12.78
N GLU A 165 5.78 15.85 11.97
CA GLU A 165 5.48 16.34 10.64
C GLU A 165 6.10 15.43 9.58
N VAL A 166 5.33 15.12 8.54
CA VAL A 166 5.80 14.44 7.34
C VAL A 166 5.98 15.46 6.24
N ALA A 167 7.14 15.49 5.61
CA ALA A 167 7.38 16.27 4.40
C ALA A 167 7.64 15.37 3.21
N ILE A 168 6.94 15.63 2.09
CA ILE A 168 7.13 14.95 0.83
C ILE A 168 7.68 15.95 -0.19
N SER A 169 8.87 15.69 -0.70
CA SER A 169 9.60 16.56 -1.60
C SER A 169 9.70 15.94 -2.99
N GLU A 170 9.38 16.72 -4.01
CA GLU A 170 9.50 16.35 -5.42
C GLU A 170 10.84 16.84 -5.97
N PHE A 171 11.54 15.97 -6.67
CA PHE A 171 12.81 16.28 -7.31
C PHE A 171 12.63 16.54 -8.81
N ASP A 172 13.32 17.54 -9.31
CA ASP A 172 13.55 17.67 -10.74
C ASP A 172 14.47 16.54 -11.22
N MET A 173 14.01 15.77 -12.20
CA MET A 173 14.75 14.59 -12.68
C MET A 173 15.97 14.93 -13.53
N GLN A 174 16.16 16.18 -13.94
CA GLN A 174 17.30 16.63 -14.71
C GLN A 174 18.38 17.25 -13.81
N THR A 175 17.96 18.04 -12.82
CA THR A 175 18.90 18.80 -11.98
C THR A 175 19.14 18.15 -10.61
N GLY A 176 18.25 17.27 -10.16
CA GLY A 176 18.26 16.70 -8.81
C GLY A 176 17.90 17.70 -7.70
N GLU A 177 17.40 18.89 -8.06
CA GLU A 177 16.96 19.89 -7.10
C GLU A 177 15.54 19.60 -6.62
N ILE A 178 15.22 19.98 -5.38
CA ILE A 178 13.85 19.92 -4.87
C ILE A 178 13.07 21.09 -5.45
N VAL A 179 12.04 20.76 -6.26
CA VAL A 179 11.16 21.76 -6.89
C VAL A 179 9.95 22.09 -6.03
N ARG A 180 9.57 21.18 -5.14
CA ARG A 180 8.41 21.37 -4.25
C ARG A 180 8.52 20.51 -3.00
N THR A 181 7.99 21.00 -1.90
CA THR A 181 7.82 20.23 -0.66
C THR A 181 6.45 20.51 -0.07
N GLU A 182 5.70 19.44 0.17
CA GLU A 182 4.44 19.48 0.91
C GLU A 182 4.65 18.95 2.32
N ARG A 183 3.95 19.53 3.30
CA ARG A 183 4.07 19.17 4.71
C ARG A 183 2.71 18.84 5.29
N PHE A 184 2.67 17.77 6.09
CA PHE A 184 1.45 17.29 6.71
C PHE A 184 1.69 17.07 8.19
N PRO A 185 0.78 17.57 9.06
CA PRO A 185 0.82 17.22 10.47
C PRO A 185 0.45 15.74 10.61
N GLY A 186 1.13 15.03 11.48
CA GLY A 186 0.81 13.65 11.79
C GLY A 186 2.03 12.80 12.05
N SER A 187 1.77 11.51 12.11
CA SER A 187 2.73 10.44 12.34
C SER A 187 3.71 10.24 11.18
N HIS A 188 4.81 9.58 11.45
CA HIS A 188 5.81 9.23 10.44
C HIS A 188 5.20 8.45 9.28
N PHE A 189 5.67 8.72 8.07
CA PHE A 189 5.34 7.98 6.86
C PHE A 189 6.58 7.22 6.40
N ILE A 190 6.50 5.90 6.45
CA ILE A 190 7.62 5.00 6.21
C ILE A 190 7.30 3.95 5.15
N HIS A 191 8.33 3.35 4.57
CA HIS A 191 8.28 2.31 3.54
C HIS A 191 7.47 2.74 2.31
N PRO A 192 7.77 3.91 1.71
CA PRO A 192 7.03 4.40 0.58
C PRO A 192 7.25 3.52 -0.66
N VAL A 193 6.18 3.17 -1.32
CA VAL A 193 6.19 2.49 -2.62
C VAL A 193 5.22 3.18 -3.57
N ASN A 194 5.52 3.16 -4.86
CA ASN A 194 4.58 3.57 -5.89
C ASN A 194 3.92 2.34 -6.50
N ARG A 195 2.62 2.39 -6.65
CA ARG A 195 1.93 1.50 -7.53
C ARG A 195 2.02 2.07 -8.95
N PRO A 196 2.58 1.34 -9.90
CA PRO A 196 2.65 1.80 -11.27
C PRO A 196 1.26 2.12 -11.84
N GLY A 197 1.14 3.25 -12.51
CA GLY A 197 -0.14 3.73 -13.04
C GLY A 197 -1.07 4.36 -12.01
N SER A 198 -0.59 4.67 -10.80
CA SER A 198 -1.34 5.36 -9.76
C SER A 198 -0.64 6.67 -9.37
N ASN A 199 -1.42 7.72 -9.17
CA ASN A 199 -0.94 9.01 -8.65
C ASN A 199 -0.72 9.00 -7.14
N CYS A 200 -0.39 7.86 -6.55
CA CYS A 200 -0.26 7.74 -5.12
C CYS A 200 1.07 7.12 -4.71
N ILE A 201 1.65 7.65 -3.65
CA ILE A 201 2.69 7.01 -2.87
C ILE A 201 2.01 6.27 -1.73
N PHE A 202 2.15 4.96 -1.69
CA PHE A 202 1.67 4.12 -0.61
C PHE A 202 2.78 3.89 0.41
N GLY A 203 2.42 3.79 1.66
CA GLY A 203 3.37 3.56 2.73
C GLY A 203 2.67 3.20 4.03
N LEU A 204 3.38 3.32 5.12
CA LEU A 204 2.85 3.12 6.46
C LEU A 204 2.89 4.43 7.24
N SER A 205 1.81 4.70 7.93
CA SER A 205 1.78 5.69 9.01
C SER A 205 2.18 5.01 10.32
N LEU A 206 3.10 5.63 11.06
CA LEU A 206 3.54 5.16 12.38
C LEU A 206 3.07 6.15 13.43
N ASP A 207 2.08 5.76 14.24
CA ASP A 207 1.54 6.59 15.31
C ASP A 207 1.55 5.82 16.64
N GLY A 208 2.29 6.35 17.62
CA GLY A 208 2.43 5.73 18.93
C GLY A 208 2.90 4.28 18.91
N GLY A 209 3.73 3.91 17.93
CA GLY A 209 4.21 2.54 17.72
C GLY A 209 3.25 1.63 16.91
N LYS A 210 2.07 2.12 16.56
CA LYS A 210 1.14 1.39 15.69
C LYS A 210 1.42 1.72 14.24
N ARG A 211 1.47 0.69 13.40
CA ARG A 211 1.62 0.82 11.95
C ARG A 211 0.26 0.67 11.30
N SER A 212 -0.09 1.59 10.45
CA SER A 212 -1.29 1.55 9.63
C SER A 212 -0.98 1.92 8.20
N ALA A 213 -1.75 1.41 7.26
CA ALA A 213 -1.56 1.76 5.88
C ALA A 213 -1.93 3.22 5.62
N ALA A 214 -1.12 3.89 4.86
CA ALA A 214 -1.31 5.29 4.50
C ALA A 214 -0.95 5.53 3.04
N PHE A 215 -1.45 6.61 2.48
CA PHE A 215 -1.07 7.04 1.14
C PHE A 215 -1.05 8.56 1.02
N TYR A 216 -0.26 9.02 0.07
CA TYR A 216 -0.19 10.39 -0.37
C TYR A 216 -0.64 10.48 -1.83
N ASP A 217 -1.74 11.19 -2.08
CA ASP A 217 -2.22 11.47 -3.44
C ASP A 217 -1.42 12.65 -4.02
N LEU A 218 -0.66 12.38 -5.07
CA LEU A 218 0.22 13.36 -5.72
C LEU A 218 -0.55 14.45 -6.48
N THR A 219 -1.75 14.14 -6.97
CA THR A 219 -2.57 15.10 -7.71
C THR A 219 -3.28 16.05 -6.76
N MET A 220 -3.91 15.48 -5.74
CA MET A 220 -4.67 16.25 -4.76
C MET A 220 -3.81 16.80 -3.64
N ARG A 221 -2.54 16.37 -3.57
CA ARG A 221 -1.59 16.75 -2.51
C ARG A 221 -2.16 16.49 -1.11
N TYR A 222 -2.72 15.33 -0.95
CA TYR A 222 -3.44 14.96 0.25
C TYR A 222 -2.87 13.68 0.85
N PHE A 223 -2.58 13.75 2.15
CA PHE A 223 -2.13 12.59 2.92
C PHE A 223 -3.31 11.98 3.67
N ARG A 224 -3.48 10.68 3.56
CA ARG A 224 -4.52 9.94 4.25
C ARG A 224 -3.97 8.71 4.95
N ASN A 225 -4.36 8.55 6.21
CA ASN A 225 -4.23 7.32 6.94
C ASN A 225 -5.51 6.49 6.72
N SER A 226 -5.39 5.31 6.15
CA SER A 226 -6.55 4.48 5.83
C SER A 226 -6.92 3.52 6.96
N GLY A 227 -6.21 3.56 8.08
CA GLY A 227 -6.43 2.64 9.18
C GLY A 227 -5.93 1.22 8.87
N GLY A 228 -6.23 0.31 9.74
CA GLY A 228 -5.79 -1.10 9.66
C GLY A 228 -4.62 -1.33 10.61
N ASP A 229 -4.90 -1.95 11.74
CA ASP A 229 -3.90 -2.38 12.70
C ASP A 229 -3.14 -3.57 12.12
N ARG A 230 -1.84 -3.69 12.44
CA ARG A 230 -0.99 -4.85 12.15
C ARG A 230 -0.35 -4.92 10.76
N VAL A 231 -0.10 -3.80 10.13
CA VAL A 231 0.72 -3.78 8.92
C VAL A 231 2.20 -3.80 9.30
N VAL A 232 2.96 -4.68 8.69
CA VAL A 232 4.39 -4.85 8.96
C VAL A 232 5.22 -4.00 8.02
N THR A 233 4.99 -4.14 6.72
CA THR A 233 5.68 -3.40 5.67
C THR A 233 4.88 -3.35 4.38
N THR A 234 5.24 -2.45 3.50
CA THR A 234 4.73 -2.38 2.12
C THR A 234 5.61 -3.18 1.17
N GLY A 235 5.16 -3.38 -0.04
CA GLY A 235 5.97 -4.02 -1.06
C GLY A 235 5.52 -3.72 -2.47
N VAL A 236 6.42 -3.93 -3.41
CA VAL A 236 6.21 -3.71 -4.83
C VAL A 236 6.52 -4.97 -5.62
N LEU A 237 5.66 -5.27 -6.58
CA LEU A 237 5.98 -6.16 -7.68
C LEU A 237 6.14 -5.30 -8.92
N PRO A 238 7.36 -5.04 -9.39
CA PRO A 238 7.58 -4.34 -10.64
C PRO A 238 6.91 -5.08 -11.81
N ASN A 239 6.58 -4.38 -12.87
CA ASN A 239 5.75 -4.86 -13.98
C ASN A 239 4.31 -5.28 -13.58
N SER A 240 3.83 -4.84 -12.46
CA SER A 240 2.48 -5.11 -11.98
C SER A 240 1.79 -3.82 -11.61
N GLU A 241 0.49 -3.76 -11.85
CA GLU A 241 -0.36 -2.65 -11.39
C GLU A 241 -0.74 -2.77 -9.91
N ALA A 242 -0.02 -3.56 -9.12
CA ALA A 242 -0.32 -3.78 -7.72
C ALA A 242 0.80 -3.32 -6.79
N ALA A 243 0.44 -2.71 -5.68
CA ALA A 243 1.27 -2.57 -4.51
C ALA A 243 0.70 -3.45 -3.38
N TYR A 244 1.53 -3.84 -2.45
CA TYR A 244 1.18 -4.83 -1.45
C TYR A 244 1.46 -4.34 -0.04
N LEU A 245 0.68 -4.84 0.91
CA LEU A 245 0.94 -4.73 2.35
C LEU A 245 1.18 -6.13 2.90
N LEU A 246 2.21 -6.29 3.70
CA LEU A 246 2.38 -7.46 4.54
C LEU A 246 1.83 -7.15 5.92
N CYS A 247 0.95 -8.03 6.43
CA CYS A 247 0.34 -7.92 7.75
C CYS A 247 0.83 -9.03 8.68
N GLU A 248 0.79 -8.79 10.00
CA GLU A 248 1.22 -9.75 11.02
C GLU A 248 0.48 -11.10 10.96
N ASP A 249 -0.78 -11.08 10.54
CA ASP A 249 -1.62 -12.29 10.44
C ASP A 249 -1.37 -13.09 9.14
N ASN A 250 -0.26 -12.86 8.45
CA ASN A 250 0.08 -13.50 7.18
C ASN A 250 -0.85 -13.15 6.01
N TYR A 251 -1.43 -11.95 6.02
CA TYR A 251 -2.23 -11.42 4.92
C TYR A 251 -1.39 -10.51 4.04
N CYS A 252 -1.58 -10.65 2.74
CA CYS A 252 -1.13 -9.66 1.78
C CYS A 252 -2.33 -8.87 1.28
N ILE A 253 -2.34 -7.57 1.48
CA ILE A 253 -3.41 -6.70 1.00
C ILE A 253 -2.94 -6.07 -0.30
N ILE A 254 -3.72 -6.25 -1.37
CA ILE A 254 -3.47 -5.56 -2.62
C ILE A 254 -4.02 -4.14 -2.48
N LEU A 255 -3.14 -3.16 -2.63
CA LEU A 255 -3.53 -1.76 -2.63
C LEU A 255 -4.23 -1.44 -3.95
N GLY A 256 -5.48 -1.07 -3.86
CA GLY A 256 -6.22 -0.51 -4.96
C GLY A 256 -5.66 0.85 -5.41
N MET A 257 -6.19 1.39 -6.53
CA MET A 257 -5.67 2.63 -7.12
C MET A 257 -5.76 3.83 -6.18
N THR A 258 -6.67 3.85 -5.22
CA THR A 258 -6.90 4.99 -4.33
C THR A 258 -7.28 4.62 -2.91
N GLU A 259 -7.60 3.36 -2.63
CA GLU A 259 -7.94 2.90 -1.28
C GLU A 259 -7.54 1.45 -1.05
N ILE A 260 -7.20 1.17 0.20
CA ILE A 260 -6.88 -0.17 0.69
C ILE A 260 -8.18 -0.84 1.03
N ARG A 261 -8.67 -1.77 0.24
CA ARG A 261 -9.89 -2.49 0.62
C ARG A 261 -9.99 -3.95 0.18
N THR A 262 -8.92 -4.54 -0.34
CA THR A 262 -9.02 -5.94 -0.72
C THR A 262 -8.00 -6.76 0.03
N SER A 263 -8.44 -7.50 1.02
CA SER A 263 -7.60 -8.52 1.65
C SER A 263 -7.58 -9.77 0.78
N VAL A 264 -6.43 -10.11 0.27
CA VAL A 264 -6.20 -11.43 -0.31
C VAL A 264 -5.56 -12.28 0.76
N VAL A 265 -6.24 -13.33 1.19
CA VAL A 265 -5.63 -14.32 2.09
C VAL A 265 -4.43 -14.92 1.38
N VAL A 266 -3.26 -14.65 1.92
CA VAL A 266 -2.04 -15.23 1.42
C VAL A 266 -2.08 -16.72 1.73
N PRO A 267 -1.69 -17.58 0.79
CA PRO A 267 -1.61 -19.02 1.03
C PRO A 267 -0.78 -19.32 2.30
N PRO A 268 -1.04 -20.43 3.02
CA PRO A 268 -0.30 -20.82 4.21
C PRO A 268 1.22 -20.84 4.04
N SER A 269 1.69 -20.92 2.80
CA SER A 269 3.11 -20.86 2.40
C SER A 269 3.81 -19.53 2.72
N TRP A 270 3.06 -18.49 3.02
CA TRP A 270 3.60 -17.16 3.34
C TRP A 270 3.62 -16.87 4.85
N ARG A 271 3.57 -17.90 5.66
CA ARG A 271 3.70 -17.74 7.11
C ARG A 271 5.12 -17.34 7.48
N MET A 272 5.20 -16.42 8.43
CA MET A 272 6.47 -16.07 9.05
C MET A 272 7.09 -17.32 9.66
N PRO A 273 8.41 -17.51 9.53
CA PRO A 273 9.10 -18.57 10.24
C PRO A 273 8.89 -18.44 11.75
N GLU A 274 8.89 -19.56 12.46
CA GLU A 274 8.81 -19.56 13.92
C GLU A 274 9.96 -18.73 14.52
N GLY A 275 9.62 -17.85 15.44
CA GLY A 275 10.58 -16.97 16.11
C GLY A 275 10.90 -15.67 15.37
N ILE A 276 10.31 -15.42 14.19
CA ILE A 276 10.47 -14.14 13.49
C ILE A 276 9.25 -13.26 13.76
N GLY A 277 9.46 -12.22 14.54
CA GLY A 277 8.46 -11.19 14.82
C GLY A 277 8.52 -10.01 13.82
N ALA A 278 7.46 -9.23 13.76
CA ALA A 278 7.38 -8.06 12.88
C ALA A 278 8.47 -7.02 13.17
N GLU A 279 8.89 -6.92 14.42
CA GLU A 279 9.96 -6.03 14.90
C GLU A 279 11.35 -6.39 14.36
N MET A 280 11.54 -7.63 13.94
CA MET A 280 12.79 -8.11 13.35
C MET A 280 12.89 -7.79 11.86
N LEU A 281 11.79 -7.44 11.22
CA LEU A 281 11.80 -7.05 9.82
C LEU A 281 12.39 -5.64 9.69
N THR A 282 13.43 -5.55 8.91
CA THR A 282 14.10 -4.28 8.71
C THR A 282 13.20 -3.29 7.98
N GLY A 283 13.34 -2.01 8.35
CA GLY A 283 12.47 -0.94 7.95
C GLY A 283 12.55 -0.54 6.47
N SER A 284 12.31 -1.47 5.55
CA SER A 284 12.26 -1.20 4.11
C SER A 284 11.10 -1.94 3.46
N PRO A 285 10.62 -1.45 2.29
CA PRO A 285 9.65 -2.20 1.51
C PRO A 285 10.19 -3.58 1.13
N PHE A 286 9.32 -4.57 1.06
CA PHE A 286 9.67 -5.85 0.47
C PHE A 286 9.61 -5.78 -1.07
N VAL A 287 10.31 -6.67 -1.72
CA VAL A 287 10.36 -6.76 -3.18
C VAL A 287 9.88 -8.13 -3.62
N MET A 288 9.10 -8.16 -4.70
CA MET A 288 8.68 -9.40 -5.33
C MET A 288 9.29 -9.48 -6.73
N ASN A 289 9.93 -10.61 -7.05
CA ASN A 289 10.47 -10.83 -8.40
C ASN A 289 9.44 -11.43 -9.36
N SER A 290 9.78 -11.54 -10.63
CA SER A 290 8.90 -12.11 -11.67
C SER A 290 8.49 -13.56 -11.41
N ASP A 291 9.28 -14.31 -10.67
CA ASP A 291 8.97 -15.69 -10.29
C ASP A 291 8.03 -15.78 -9.09
N GLY A 292 7.65 -14.65 -8.50
CA GLY A 292 6.76 -14.56 -7.35
C GLY A 292 7.44 -14.84 -6.01
N TYR A 293 8.76 -14.74 -5.93
CA TYR A 293 9.48 -14.75 -4.65
C TYR A 293 9.42 -13.37 -4.02
N VAL A 294 9.04 -13.33 -2.75
CA VAL A 294 9.06 -12.12 -1.92
C VAL A 294 10.31 -12.11 -1.09
N MET A 295 11.03 -11.01 -1.13
CA MET A 295 12.29 -10.83 -0.43
C MET A 295 12.18 -9.73 0.61
N LEU A 296 12.65 -10.04 1.80
CA LEU A 296 12.80 -9.15 2.95
C LEU A 296 14.17 -9.35 3.57
N SER A 297 14.55 -8.47 4.49
CA SER A 297 15.66 -8.72 5.39
C SER A 297 15.18 -8.75 6.84
N VAL A 298 15.77 -9.65 7.62
CA VAL A 298 15.48 -9.84 9.04
C VAL A 298 16.72 -9.43 9.84
N ASN A 299 16.53 -8.56 10.81
CA ASN A 299 17.56 -8.25 11.79
C ASN A 299 17.45 -9.24 12.96
N ASN A 300 18.28 -10.25 12.99
CA ASN A 300 18.25 -11.31 14.02
C ASN A 300 18.91 -10.90 15.33
N ALA A 301 19.91 -10.02 15.24
CA ALA A 301 20.69 -9.51 16.37
C ALA A 301 21.45 -8.27 15.92
N GLU A 302 22.00 -7.55 16.85
CA GLU A 302 22.79 -6.36 16.59
C GLU A 302 23.89 -6.63 15.56
N GLY A 303 23.82 -5.95 14.43
CA GLY A 303 24.77 -6.09 13.31
C GLY A 303 24.65 -7.41 12.52
N CYS A 304 23.56 -8.16 12.65
CA CYS A 304 23.36 -9.41 11.94
C CYS A 304 22.02 -9.43 11.19
N TYR A 305 22.08 -9.47 9.89
CA TYR A 305 20.92 -9.49 8.98
C TYR A 305 20.86 -10.82 8.24
N THR A 306 19.65 -11.27 7.97
CA THR A 306 19.42 -12.51 7.22
C THR A 306 18.44 -12.24 6.09
N PRO A 307 18.76 -12.61 4.83
CA PRO A 307 17.79 -12.64 3.75
C PRO A 307 16.64 -13.57 4.11
N MET A 308 15.40 -13.08 3.98
CA MET A 308 14.22 -13.91 4.13
C MET A 308 13.45 -13.94 2.82
N VAL A 309 13.12 -15.13 2.35
CA VAL A 309 12.45 -15.35 1.10
C VAL A 309 11.17 -16.16 1.32
N PHE A 310 10.05 -15.57 0.99
CA PHE A 310 8.80 -16.30 0.86
C PHE A 310 8.76 -16.98 -0.51
N GLY A 311 8.23 -18.20 -0.50
CA GLY A 311 8.21 -19.00 -1.69
C GLY A 311 7.20 -18.56 -2.75
N ARG A 312 7.32 -19.17 -3.90
CA ARG A 312 6.48 -18.97 -5.07
C ARG A 312 4.99 -19.11 -4.72
N ARG A 313 4.16 -18.20 -5.22
CA ARG A 313 2.71 -18.16 -5.00
C ARG A 313 1.99 -19.48 -5.30
N SER A 314 2.54 -20.32 -6.19
CA SER A 314 1.97 -21.60 -6.62
C SER A 314 2.55 -22.83 -5.94
N ALA A 315 3.61 -22.73 -5.17
CA ALA A 315 4.40 -23.91 -4.75
C ALA A 315 4.24 -24.32 -3.28
N GLY A 316 3.46 -23.60 -2.47
CA GLY A 316 3.26 -23.96 -1.07
C GLY A 316 4.55 -23.97 -0.23
N THR A 317 5.57 -23.21 -0.67
CA THR A 317 6.87 -23.17 0.01
C THR A 317 6.80 -22.26 1.24
N GLU A 318 7.29 -22.78 2.36
CA GLU A 318 7.48 -21.99 3.59
C GLU A 318 8.51 -20.89 3.36
N ALA A 319 8.42 -19.82 4.17
CA ALA A 319 9.45 -18.81 4.19
C ALA A 319 10.80 -19.44 4.59
N ARG A 320 11.84 -19.06 3.87
CA ARG A 320 13.20 -19.57 4.08
C ARG A 320 14.12 -18.45 4.52
N LEU A 321 15.04 -18.76 5.40
CA LEU A 321 16.12 -17.87 5.81
C LEU A 321 17.38 -18.26 5.07
N GLY A 322 18.08 -17.26 4.52
CA GLY A 322 19.41 -17.43 3.93
C GLY A 322 20.51 -17.44 5.00
N ASP A 323 21.76 -17.38 4.54
CA ASP A 323 22.89 -17.27 5.43
C ASP A 323 22.93 -15.88 6.09
N PRO A 324 23.29 -15.81 7.39
CA PRO A 324 23.46 -14.55 8.09
C PRO A 324 24.55 -13.67 7.48
N VAL A 325 24.30 -12.38 7.38
CA VAL A 325 25.20 -11.36 6.89
C VAL A 325 25.53 -10.37 8.02
N TYR A 326 26.80 -10.24 8.35
CA TYR A 326 27.25 -9.23 9.33
C TYR A 326 27.39 -7.89 8.62
N ALA A 327 26.47 -6.97 8.92
CA ALA A 327 26.33 -5.67 8.25
C ALA A 327 25.65 -4.68 9.20
N ASP A 328 25.73 -3.38 8.89
CA ASP A 328 25.03 -2.30 9.58
C ASP A 328 23.59 -2.12 9.07
N GLY A 329 23.30 -2.65 7.87
CA GLY A 329 22.00 -2.62 7.24
C GLY A 329 21.92 -3.53 6.03
N MET A 330 20.72 -3.98 5.69
CA MET A 330 20.47 -4.76 4.48
C MET A 330 19.08 -4.42 3.93
N ILE A 331 19.05 -3.77 2.76
CA ILE A 331 17.86 -3.21 2.13
C ILE A 331 17.57 -3.95 0.83
N PRO A 332 16.43 -4.63 0.68
CA PRO A 332 16.08 -5.26 -0.58
C PRO A 332 15.80 -4.21 -1.65
N PHE A 333 16.20 -4.49 -2.89
CA PHE A 333 15.92 -3.67 -4.05
C PHE A 333 15.61 -4.55 -5.27
N TRP A 334 15.13 -3.92 -6.33
CA TRP A 334 14.81 -4.58 -7.59
C TRP A 334 15.45 -3.86 -8.77
N ILE A 335 15.57 -4.59 -9.88
CA ILE A 335 15.86 -4.07 -11.20
C ILE A 335 14.93 -4.74 -12.21
N VAL A 336 14.47 -3.98 -13.18
CA VAL A 336 13.68 -4.50 -14.29
C VAL A 336 14.59 -4.69 -15.48
N GLU A 337 14.63 -5.88 -16.03
CA GLU A 337 15.43 -6.22 -17.21
C GLU A 337 14.52 -6.45 -18.41
N SER A 338 14.91 -5.87 -19.53
CA SER A 338 14.27 -6.10 -20.82
C SER A 338 15.06 -7.13 -21.61
N ALA A 339 14.42 -8.21 -21.98
CA ALA A 339 14.96 -9.19 -22.94
C ALA A 339 14.03 -9.28 -24.13
N SER A 340 14.56 -9.56 -25.30
CA SER A 340 13.77 -9.86 -26.48
C SER A 340 14.06 -11.28 -26.93
N ASP A 341 13.01 -12.05 -27.12
CA ASP A 341 13.11 -13.37 -27.75
C ASP A 341 12.19 -13.48 -28.99
N ALA A 342 12.12 -14.64 -29.59
CA ALA A 342 11.29 -14.88 -30.78
C ALA A 342 9.77 -14.68 -30.53
N ALA A 343 9.33 -14.64 -29.27
CA ALA A 343 7.95 -14.40 -28.87
C ALA A 343 7.63 -12.93 -28.55
N GLY A 344 8.64 -12.06 -28.59
CA GLY A 344 8.52 -10.63 -28.33
C GLY A 344 9.29 -10.15 -27.09
N PRO A 345 9.08 -8.88 -26.68
CA PRO A 345 9.74 -8.34 -25.52
C PRO A 345 9.29 -9.06 -24.25
N LYS A 346 10.24 -9.51 -23.47
CA LYS A 346 10.04 -10.08 -22.13
C LYS A 346 10.70 -9.17 -21.11
N HIS A 347 10.00 -9.00 -20.01
CA HIS A 347 10.53 -8.27 -18.88
C HIS A 347 10.67 -9.21 -17.70
N SER A 348 11.82 -9.19 -17.08
CA SER A 348 12.08 -9.92 -15.84
C SER A 348 12.44 -8.94 -14.73
N VAL A 349 12.11 -9.32 -13.52
CA VAL A 349 12.47 -8.57 -12.32
C VAL A 349 13.51 -9.39 -11.57
N CYS A 350 14.71 -8.87 -11.52
CA CYS A 350 15.78 -9.38 -10.68
C CYS A 350 15.76 -8.61 -9.35
N CYS A 351 16.18 -9.26 -8.29
CA CYS A 351 16.22 -8.68 -6.96
C CYS A 351 17.65 -8.73 -6.40
N GLY A 352 17.90 -7.89 -5.41
CA GLY A 352 19.15 -7.84 -4.70
C GLY A 352 19.03 -7.21 -3.34
N TYR A 353 20.16 -7.05 -2.68
CA TYR A 353 20.27 -6.33 -1.41
C TYR A 353 21.37 -5.28 -1.48
N ALA A 354 21.07 -4.09 -0.99
CA ALA A 354 22.07 -3.11 -0.61
C ALA A 354 22.58 -3.49 0.79
N VAL A 355 23.78 -4.03 0.85
CA VAL A 355 24.43 -4.46 2.08
C VAL A 355 25.30 -3.33 2.59
N VAL A 356 24.91 -2.73 3.70
CA VAL A 356 25.61 -1.59 4.34
C VAL A 356 26.60 -2.13 5.36
N LYS A 357 27.85 -1.75 5.25
CA LYS A 357 28.90 -2.15 6.18
C LYS A 357 30.00 -1.11 6.28
N ASP A 358 30.40 -0.80 7.50
CA ASP A 358 31.50 0.14 7.80
C ASP A 358 31.36 1.50 7.07
N GLY A 359 30.11 2.00 6.97
CA GLY A 359 29.81 3.27 6.29
C GLY A 359 29.82 3.23 4.77
N ALA A 360 29.97 2.06 4.16
CA ALA A 360 29.87 1.84 2.72
C ALA A 360 28.76 0.86 2.39
N THR A 361 28.38 0.76 1.11
CA THR A 361 27.30 -0.13 0.67
C THR A 361 27.70 -0.90 -0.58
N GLU A 362 27.42 -2.19 -0.60
CA GLU A 362 27.48 -3.01 -1.82
C GLU A 362 26.07 -3.29 -2.32
N LEU A 363 25.78 -2.95 -3.57
CA LEU A 363 24.59 -3.43 -4.27
C LEU A 363 24.88 -4.81 -4.83
N ARG A 364 24.23 -5.84 -4.32
CA ARG A 364 24.44 -7.23 -4.72
C ARG A 364 23.17 -7.88 -5.21
N LEU A 365 23.23 -8.55 -6.35
CA LEU A 365 22.14 -9.41 -6.79
C LEU A 365 21.96 -10.58 -5.81
N TYR A 366 20.74 -11.10 -5.75
CA TYR A 366 20.41 -12.25 -4.93
C TYR A 366 19.52 -13.22 -5.70
N ASP A 367 19.90 -14.48 -5.72
CA ASP A 367 19.08 -15.54 -6.26
C ASP A 367 18.15 -16.09 -5.14
N PRO A 368 16.86 -15.76 -5.16
CA PRO A 368 15.94 -16.21 -4.11
C PRO A 368 15.61 -17.71 -4.21
N ALA A 369 15.84 -18.35 -5.36
CA ALA A 369 15.64 -19.79 -5.51
C ALA A 369 16.81 -20.58 -4.89
N ALA A 370 18.02 -20.16 -5.17
CA ALA A 370 19.24 -20.76 -4.63
C ALA A 370 19.58 -20.24 -3.21
N MET A 371 19.02 -19.13 -2.76
CA MET A 371 19.31 -18.45 -1.49
C MET A 371 20.76 -17.97 -1.40
N THR A 372 21.31 -17.45 -2.51
CA THR A 372 22.72 -17.04 -2.59
C THR A 372 22.88 -15.64 -3.14
N PHE A 373 23.88 -14.93 -2.62
CA PHE A 373 24.34 -13.68 -3.21
C PHE A 373 25.08 -13.95 -4.52
N GLY A 374 24.72 -13.15 -5.54
CA GLY A 374 25.35 -13.14 -6.84
C GLY A 374 26.39 -12.02 -6.98
N GLU A 375 26.43 -11.44 -8.17
CA GLU A 375 27.34 -10.38 -8.56
C GLU A 375 27.15 -9.11 -7.72
N VAL A 376 28.27 -8.42 -7.44
CA VAL A 376 28.29 -7.05 -6.93
C VAL A 376 28.10 -6.12 -8.12
N LEU A 377 26.98 -5.42 -8.16
CA LEU A 377 26.68 -4.46 -9.22
C LEU A 377 27.46 -3.16 -9.04
N ALA A 378 27.52 -2.67 -7.80
CA ALA A 378 28.22 -1.44 -7.46
C ALA A 378 28.68 -1.46 -6.00
N ALA A 379 29.80 -0.74 -5.76
CA ALA A 379 30.24 -0.34 -4.43
C ALA A 379 30.01 1.17 -4.26
N VAL A 380 29.25 1.54 -3.25
CA VAL A 380 28.89 2.93 -2.93
C VAL A 380 29.65 3.35 -1.68
N PRO A 381 30.49 4.40 -1.74
CA PRO A 381 31.30 4.84 -0.59
C PRO A 381 30.48 5.67 0.40
N ALA A 382 29.30 5.18 0.74
CA ALA A 382 28.39 5.77 1.71
C ALA A 382 27.42 4.71 2.24
N ALA A 383 26.90 4.91 3.44
CA ALA A 383 25.82 4.10 3.98
C ALA A 383 24.50 4.48 3.29
N VAL A 384 23.85 3.50 2.65
CA VAL A 384 22.55 3.70 1.99
C VAL A 384 21.43 3.45 2.99
N ARG A 385 20.44 4.35 3.00
CA ARG A 385 19.24 4.26 3.86
C ARG A 385 17.99 3.80 3.12
N SER A 386 17.90 4.10 1.82
CA SER A 386 16.74 3.77 0.98
C SER A 386 17.16 3.57 -0.45
N VAL A 387 16.52 2.65 -1.15
CA VAL A 387 16.81 2.32 -2.55
C VAL A 387 15.49 2.26 -3.32
N THR A 388 15.48 2.82 -4.51
CA THR A 388 14.34 2.72 -5.44
C THR A 388 14.83 2.62 -6.88
N ALA A 389 14.02 1.99 -7.73
CA ALA A 389 14.31 1.84 -9.15
C ALA A 389 12.99 1.89 -9.94
N VAL A 390 13.08 1.92 -11.26
CA VAL A 390 11.91 1.88 -12.13
C VAL A 390 11.10 0.59 -11.90
N THR A 391 9.80 0.71 -12.06
CA THR A 391 8.88 -0.43 -11.98
C THR A 391 8.48 -0.97 -13.35
N PHE A 392 8.73 -0.21 -14.43
CA PHE A 392 8.52 -0.64 -15.82
C PHE A 392 9.75 -0.38 -16.68
N PRO A 393 10.03 -1.24 -17.66
CA PRO A 393 11.24 -1.18 -18.47
C PRO A 393 11.18 -0.21 -19.66
N ASP A 394 10.10 0.47 -19.87
CA ASP A 394 9.86 1.37 -21.01
C ASP A 394 10.35 2.81 -20.78
N SER A 395 11.23 3.00 -19.82
CA SER A 395 11.77 4.30 -19.43
C SER A 395 13.21 4.45 -19.87
N ASP A 396 13.60 5.67 -20.22
CA ASP A 396 14.99 6.08 -20.50
C ASP A 396 15.92 5.98 -19.28
N ILE A 397 15.34 5.80 -18.09
CA ILE A 397 16.05 5.61 -16.82
C ILE A 397 15.97 4.18 -16.28
N GLN A 398 15.57 3.20 -17.11
CA GLN A 398 15.38 1.82 -16.68
C GLN A 398 16.61 1.17 -16.03
N ASP A 399 17.81 1.59 -16.41
CA ASP A 399 19.07 1.07 -15.87
C ASP A 399 19.55 1.81 -14.62
N ARG A 400 18.79 2.77 -14.12
CA ARG A 400 19.18 3.59 -12.97
C ARG A 400 18.61 3.08 -11.66
N ILE A 401 19.48 2.98 -10.66
CA ILE A 401 19.14 2.68 -9.27
C ILE A 401 19.42 3.93 -8.45
N TYR A 402 18.38 4.49 -7.83
CA TYR A 402 18.47 5.67 -6.97
C TYR A 402 18.65 5.23 -5.52
N MET A 403 19.62 5.84 -4.85
CA MET A 403 20.01 5.51 -3.48
C MET A 403 20.09 6.75 -2.64
N LEU A 404 19.42 6.74 -1.48
CA LEU A 404 19.56 7.78 -0.47
C LEU A 404 20.72 7.44 0.45
N CYS A 405 21.79 8.19 0.34
CA CYS A 405 23.05 7.98 1.06
C CYS A 405 23.15 8.90 2.27
N ASP A 406 23.58 8.36 3.41
CA ASP A 406 23.84 9.10 4.63
C ASP A 406 25.11 9.97 4.50
N LEU A 407 25.06 11.19 4.99
CA LEU A 407 26.20 12.10 5.06
C LEU A 407 26.81 12.22 6.47
N GLY A 408 26.24 11.54 7.47
CA GLY A 408 26.75 11.45 8.84
C GLY A 408 26.39 12.64 9.75
N ASP A 409 25.81 13.72 9.22
CA ASP A 409 25.42 14.92 9.95
C ASP A 409 23.89 15.11 10.03
N GLY A 410 23.14 14.02 9.81
CA GLY A 410 21.67 14.05 9.69
C GLY A 410 21.20 14.43 8.27
N GLY A 411 22.07 14.91 7.42
CA GLY A 411 21.81 15.11 6.00
C GLY A 411 21.93 13.82 5.20
N SER A 412 21.34 13.84 4.02
CA SER A 412 21.41 12.75 3.06
C SER A 412 21.67 13.30 1.66
N ARG A 413 22.02 12.44 0.72
CA ARG A 413 22.20 12.78 -0.68
C ARG A 413 21.71 11.65 -1.55
N VAL A 414 21.05 11.96 -2.64
CA VAL A 414 20.69 10.95 -3.62
C VAL A 414 21.87 10.73 -4.57
N GLN A 415 22.27 9.47 -4.70
CA GLN A 415 23.19 8.99 -5.72
C GLN A 415 22.46 8.04 -6.67
N VAL A 416 22.95 7.97 -7.90
CA VAL A 416 22.38 7.11 -8.94
C VAL A 416 23.47 6.21 -9.48
N TYR A 417 23.21 4.91 -9.45
CA TYR A 417 24.02 3.95 -10.20
C TYR A 417 23.34 3.65 -11.52
N ASP A 418 24.04 3.94 -12.63
CA ASP A 418 23.63 3.58 -13.98
C ASP A 418 24.28 2.25 -14.35
N ARG A 419 23.47 1.21 -14.52
CA ARG A 419 23.94 -0.15 -14.82
C ARG A 419 24.54 -0.28 -16.21
N ALA A 420 23.96 0.43 -17.19
CA ALA A 420 24.43 0.39 -18.57
C ALA A 420 25.80 1.08 -18.70
N ALA A 421 25.96 2.24 -18.08
CA ALA A 421 27.21 2.99 -18.05
C ALA A 421 28.22 2.46 -17.03
N LYS A 422 27.78 1.66 -16.05
CA LYS A 422 28.55 1.24 -14.87
C LYS A 422 29.16 2.43 -14.12
N SER A 423 28.39 3.52 -14.02
CA SER A 423 28.80 4.75 -13.34
C SER A 423 27.98 4.98 -12.08
N LEU A 424 28.60 5.62 -11.11
CA LEU A 424 27.96 6.10 -9.89
C LEU A 424 28.06 7.61 -9.87
N ASP A 425 26.92 8.29 -9.93
CA ASP A 425 26.84 9.73 -10.06
C ASP A 425 26.08 10.35 -8.87
N ILE A 426 26.36 11.60 -8.57
CA ILE A 426 25.61 12.40 -7.60
C ILE A 426 24.39 12.96 -8.33
N PHE A 427 23.19 12.62 -7.85
CA PHE A 427 21.94 13.11 -8.41
C PHE A 427 21.48 14.41 -7.73
N SER A 428 21.54 14.48 -6.39
CA SER A 428 21.10 15.66 -5.64
C SER A 428 22.22 16.28 -4.83
N GLY A 429 22.06 17.54 -4.44
CA GLY A 429 22.79 18.15 -3.31
C GLY A 429 22.41 17.50 -1.97
N THR A 430 22.77 18.15 -0.88
CA THR A 430 22.35 17.72 0.48
C THR A 430 20.86 17.91 0.65
N VAL A 431 20.17 16.84 1.08
CA VAL A 431 18.74 16.81 1.40
C VAL A 431 18.53 16.21 2.78
N TYR A 432 17.33 16.35 3.32
CA TYR A 432 16.98 15.84 4.66
C TYR A 432 15.86 14.80 4.57
N CYS A 433 15.97 13.90 3.61
CA CYS A 433 15.01 12.79 3.45
C CYS A 433 15.44 11.59 4.31
N THR A 434 14.46 10.83 4.77
CA THR A 434 14.66 9.54 5.43
C THR A 434 14.51 8.38 4.46
N GLU A 435 13.67 8.54 3.45
CA GLU A 435 13.42 7.56 2.40
C GLU A 435 13.17 8.23 1.05
N ILE A 436 13.27 7.47 -0.03
CA ILE A 436 12.96 7.90 -1.40
C ILE A 436 12.07 6.89 -2.11
N VAL A 437 11.28 7.37 -3.05
CA VAL A 437 10.44 6.54 -3.92
C VAL A 437 10.39 7.13 -5.32
N LEU A 438 10.55 6.27 -6.32
CA LEU A 438 10.41 6.64 -7.72
C LEU A 438 8.95 6.33 -8.15
N VAL A 439 8.27 7.35 -8.68
CA VAL A 439 6.85 7.30 -9.05
C VAL A 439 6.73 7.48 -10.55
N ARG A 440 5.89 6.67 -11.19
CA ARG A 440 5.56 6.77 -12.61
C ARG A 440 4.18 7.37 -12.84
#